data_bcf4580c3dd1ec2b9f5795452b9f7d51
#
_entry.id   bcf4580c3dd1ec2b9f5795452b9f7d51
#
_cell.length_a   1.000
_cell.length_b   1.000
_cell.length_c   1.000
_cell.angle_alpha   90.00
_cell.angle_beta   90.00
_cell.angle_gamma   90.00
#
_symmetry.space_group_name_H-M   'P 1'
#
loop_
_entity.id
_entity.type
_entity.pdbx_description
1 polymer ?
#
loop_
_entity_poly.entity_id
_entity_poly.type
_entity_poly.pdbx_seq_one_letter_code
_entity_poly.pdbx_strand_id
1 'polypeptide(L)'
;MKVSTTSPFFSVALLVISMLSIQCSASLAKSVFPIIGPEATTALRLMFAALVLLPVMRPWRAKLTRKQWLPIILYGLSTGVMNMCFYQAISRIPLGVGVALEFTGPLAIAMLGSRRLIDFLWIALAVGGLLLLLPIHEFSGNLDPVGVAFALGAGFCWAMYIFFGKRAGNAGGGASVSLGMIVGACAILPFGVASAGTSMFSMSVLPLALLLGVFSSALPYGLEIVALKQLPAQTFGILMSMEPVLAALSGIIFLGEQLNVAQWVALACIIV
;
A
#
# COMPACT_ATOMS: atom_id res chain seq x y z
N MET A 1 -22.93 -12.92 15.03
CA MET A 1 -21.58 -13.53 15.23
C MET A 1 -20.86 -12.68 16.25
N LYS A 2 -20.58 -13.22 17.45
CA LYS A 2 -19.82 -12.52 18.49
C LYS A 2 -18.48 -12.11 17.88
N VAL A 3 -18.18 -10.81 17.89
CA VAL A 3 -16.83 -10.30 17.60
C VAL A 3 -15.98 -10.90 18.72
N SER A 4 -15.22 -11.94 18.42
CA SER A 4 -14.13 -12.37 19.27
C SER A 4 -13.23 -11.15 19.42
N THR A 5 -13.04 -10.68 20.64
CA THR A 5 -12.07 -9.66 21.00
C THR A 5 -10.69 -10.26 20.78
N THR A 6 -10.27 -10.34 19.51
CA THR A 6 -8.90 -10.68 19.19
C THR A 6 -8.02 -9.58 19.77
N SER A 7 -6.98 -9.97 20.47
CA SER A 7 -6.04 -9.07 21.12
C SER A 7 -5.58 -7.98 20.11
N PRO A 8 -5.44 -6.71 20.51
CA PRO A 8 -4.83 -5.67 19.67
C PRO A 8 -3.49 -6.10 19.08
N PHE A 9 -2.73 -6.90 19.80
CA PHE A 9 -1.48 -7.52 19.36
C PHE A 9 -1.64 -8.35 18.07
N PHE A 10 -2.77 -9.07 17.94
CA PHE A 10 -3.06 -9.84 16.71
C PHE A 10 -3.19 -8.93 15.48
N SER A 11 -3.90 -7.80 15.62
CA SER A 11 -4.04 -6.84 14.52
C SER A 11 -2.71 -6.20 14.13
N VAL A 12 -1.85 -5.90 15.11
CA VAL A 12 -0.49 -5.39 14.86
C VAL A 12 0.34 -6.43 14.11
N ALA A 13 0.29 -7.70 14.54
CA ALA A 13 1.01 -8.78 13.85
C ALA A 13 0.55 -8.95 12.40
N LEU A 14 -0.75 -8.85 12.12
CA LEU A 14 -1.27 -8.90 10.75
C LEU A 14 -0.70 -7.76 9.89
N LEU A 15 -0.61 -6.54 10.44
CA LEU A 15 -0.05 -5.39 9.72
C LEU A 15 1.45 -5.56 9.44
N VAL A 16 2.22 -6.03 10.42
CA VAL A 16 3.65 -6.29 10.22
C VAL A 16 3.89 -7.34 9.14
N ILE A 17 3.11 -8.43 9.14
CA ILE A 17 3.19 -9.46 8.09
C ILE A 17 2.81 -8.87 6.72
N SER A 18 1.77 -8.03 6.66
CA SER A 18 1.37 -7.33 5.43
C SER A 18 2.50 -6.48 4.87
N MET A 19 3.07 -5.60 5.70
CA MET A 19 4.16 -4.71 5.30
C MET A 19 5.39 -5.48 4.84
N LEU A 20 5.82 -6.53 5.57
CA LEU A 20 6.94 -7.38 5.16
C LEU A 20 6.68 -8.03 3.81
N SER A 21 5.46 -8.53 3.57
CA SER A 21 5.08 -9.13 2.29
C SER A 21 5.16 -8.13 1.15
N ILE A 22 4.69 -6.89 1.34
CA ILE A 22 4.77 -5.81 0.35
C ILE A 22 6.22 -5.49 0.03
N GLN A 23 7.06 -5.29 1.05
CA GLN A 23 8.45 -4.88 0.87
C GLN A 23 9.30 -5.96 0.18
N CYS A 24 9.13 -7.23 0.55
CA CYS A 24 9.78 -8.33 -0.16
C CYS A 24 9.36 -8.41 -1.63
N SER A 25 8.11 -8.04 -1.93
CA SER A 25 7.59 -8.06 -3.31
C SER A 25 8.03 -6.84 -4.13
N ALA A 26 8.42 -5.73 -3.51
CA ALA A 26 8.79 -4.50 -4.20
C ALA A 26 10.01 -4.69 -5.12
N SER A 27 11.02 -5.45 -4.67
CA SER A 27 12.19 -5.79 -5.48
C SER A 27 11.82 -6.64 -6.70
N LEU A 28 10.86 -7.57 -6.53
CA LEU A 28 10.36 -8.39 -7.63
C LEU A 28 9.58 -7.54 -8.64
N ALA A 29 8.79 -6.57 -8.18
CA ALA A 29 8.06 -5.67 -9.08
C ALA A 29 8.99 -4.86 -10.00
N LYS A 30 10.13 -4.38 -9.46
CA LYS A 30 11.14 -3.67 -10.25
C LYS A 30 11.72 -4.50 -11.40
N SER A 31 11.83 -5.82 -11.25
CA SER A 31 12.33 -6.69 -12.32
C SER A 31 11.34 -6.86 -13.48
N VAL A 32 10.06 -6.58 -13.25
CA VAL A 32 8.98 -6.69 -14.25
C VAL A 32 8.79 -5.39 -15.03
N PHE A 33 9.09 -4.22 -14.43
CA PHE A 33 8.93 -2.91 -15.08
C PHE A 33 9.63 -2.76 -16.44
N PRO A 34 10.88 -3.21 -16.62
CA PRO A 34 11.54 -3.12 -17.93
C PRO A 34 10.86 -3.95 -19.03
N ILE A 35 10.06 -4.95 -18.67
CA ILE A 35 9.44 -5.89 -19.61
C ILE A 35 8.08 -5.36 -20.10
N ILE A 36 7.23 -4.90 -19.20
CA ILE A 36 5.84 -4.52 -19.53
C ILE A 36 5.42 -3.14 -18.99
N GLY A 37 6.32 -2.40 -18.37
CA GLY A 37 6.02 -1.10 -17.78
C GLY A 37 5.28 -1.17 -16.43
N PRO A 38 5.20 -0.02 -15.71
CA PRO A 38 4.55 0.07 -14.41
C PRO A 38 3.02 -0.10 -14.49
N GLU A 39 2.37 0.36 -15.57
CA GLU A 39 0.92 0.27 -15.75
C GLU A 39 0.45 -1.17 -15.87
N ALA A 40 1.09 -1.93 -16.77
CA ALA A 40 0.74 -3.32 -16.99
C ALA A 40 1.09 -4.20 -15.78
N THR A 41 2.21 -3.89 -15.10
CA THR A 41 2.59 -4.57 -13.85
C THR A 41 1.54 -4.34 -12.77
N THR A 42 1.05 -3.10 -12.60
CA THR A 42 -0.02 -2.78 -11.66
C THR A 42 -1.32 -3.50 -12.02
N ALA A 43 -1.71 -3.47 -13.30
CA ALA A 43 -2.94 -4.10 -13.79
C ALA A 43 -2.94 -5.61 -13.55
N LEU A 44 -1.87 -6.31 -13.93
CA LEU A 44 -1.74 -7.76 -13.72
C LEU A 44 -1.72 -8.12 -12.24
N ARG A 45 -0.99 -7.37 -11.42
CA ARG A 45 -0.93 -7.59 -9.98
C ARG A 45 -2.31 -7.53 -9.33
N LEU A 46 -3.08 -6.48 -9.63
CA LEU A 46 -4.43 -6.32 -9.09
C LEU A 46 -5.39 -7.37 -9.66
N MET A 47 -5.27 -7.72 -10.93
CA MET A 47 -6.06 -8.78 -11.56
C MET A 47 -5.82 -10.14 -10.89
N PHE A 48 -4.56 -10.55 -10.71
CA PHE A 48 -4.24 -11.81 -10.02
C PHE A 48 -4.66 -11.78 -8.56
N ALA A 49 -4.51 -10.63 -7.87
CA ALA A 49 -5.01 -10.47 -6.51
C ALA A 49 -6.53 -10.67 -6.44
N ALA A 50 -7.29 -10.08 -7.37
CA ALA A 50 -8.72 -10.26 -7.46
C ALA A 50 -9.09 -11.73 -7.73
N LEU A 51 -8.40 -12.40 -8.67
CA LEU A 51 -8.64 -13.81 -8.99
C LEU A 51 -8.37 -14.74 -7.80
N VAL A 52 -7.33 -14.47 -7.01
CA VAL A 52 -6.99 -15.26 -5.81
C VAL A 52 -7.97 -14.99 -4.67
N LEU A 53 -8.32 -13.72 -4.44
CA LEU A 53 -9.23 -13.34 -3.35
C LEU A 53 -10.68 -13.76 -3.60
N LEU A 54 -11.11 -13.87 -4.86
CA LEU A 54 -12.47 -14.31 -5.21
C LEU A 54 -12.85 -15.65 -4.58
N PRO A 55 -12.13 -16.77 -4.81
CA PRO A 55 -12.48 -18.06 -4.24
C PRO A 55 -12.23 -18.13 -2.72
N VAL A 56 -11.23 -17.38 -2.21
CA VAL A 56 -10.88 -17.36 -0.79
C VAL A 56 -11.96 -16.64 0.01
N MET A 57 -12.35 -15.45 -0.41
CA MET A 57 -13.29 -14.58 0.34
C MET A 57 -14.76 -14.83 -0.01
N ARG A 58 -15.04 -15.54 -1.11
CA ARG A 58 -16.39 -15.96 -1.55
C ARG A 58 -17.44 -14.85 -1.50
N PRO A 59 -17.22 -13.70 -2.20
CA PRO A 59 -18.07 -12.51 -2.07
C PRO A 59 -19.53 -12.75 -2.47
N TRP A 60 -19.82 -13.77 -3.30
CA TRP A 60 -21.18 -14.16 -3.68
C TRP A 60 -22.03 -14.67 -2.52
N ARG A 61 -21.41 -15.03 -1.38
CA ARG A 61 -22.12 -15.42 -0.16
C ARG A 61 -22.50 -14.23 0.72
N ALA A 62 -21.94 -13.07 0.46
CA ALA A 62 -22.23 -11.86 1.23
C ALA A 62 -23.52 -11.21 0.74
N LYS A 63 -24.46 -11.00 1.64
CA LYS A 63 -25.69 -10.25 1.36
C LYS A 63 -25.43 -8.76 1.57
N LEU A 64 -24.96 -8.07 0.53
CA LEU A 64 -24.66 -6.66 0.58
C LEU A 64 -25.89 -5.81 0.20
N THR A 65 -26.17 -4.80 0.99
CA THR A 65 -27.20 -3.79 0.69
C THR A 65 -26.67 -2.75 -0.29
N ARG A 66 -27.54 -2.02 -0.99
CA ARG A 66 -27.13 -0.94 -1.93
C ARG A 66 -26.21 0.10 -1.26
N LYS A 67 -26.45 0.42 0.00
CA LYS A 67 -25.64 1.41 0.74
C LYS A 67 -24.20 0.93 1.03
N GLN A 68 -23.97 -0.38 1.05
CA GLN A 68 -22.65 -0.97 1.33
C GLN A 68 -21.76 -1.04 0.08
N TRP A 69 -22.33 -0.93 -1.12
CA TRP A 69 -21.55 -0.95 -2.36
C TRP A 69 -20.70 0.30 -2.55
N LEU A 70 -21.21 1.49 -2.20
CA LEU A 70 -20.47 2.74 -2.39
C LEU A 70 -19.10 2.73 -1.67
N PRO A 71 -18.99 2.43 -0.35
CA PRO A 71 -17.68 2.35 0.29
C PRO A 71 -16.79 1.26 -0.28
N ILE A 72 -17.33 0.15 -0.78
CA ILE A 72 -16.54 -0.93 -1.42
C ILE A 72 -15.96 -0.45 -2.76
N ILE A 73 -16.77 0.22 -3.58
CA ILE A 73 -16.32 0.77 -4.86
C ILE A 73 -15.24 1.84 -4.63
N LEU A 74 -15.48 2.77 -3.70
CA LEU A 74 -14.51 3.83 -3.39
C LEU A 74 -13.21 3.27 -2.82
N TYR A 75 -13.28 2.25 -1.97
CA TYR A 75 -12.12 1.50 -1.48
C TYR A 75 -11.34 0.88 -2.65
N GLY A 76 -12.02 0.19 -3.56
CA GLY A 76 -11.38 -0.45 -4.71
C GLY A 76 -10.75 0.55 -5.68
N LEU A 77 -11.44 1.64 -6.00
CA LEU A 77 -10.90 2.72 -6.83
C LEU A 77 -9.68 3.37 -6.16
N SER A 78 -9.78 3.68 -4.87
CA SER A 78 -8.64 4.24 -4.11
C SER A 78 -7.44 3.30 -4.15
N THR A 79 -7.64 1.99 -3.95
CA THR A 79 -6.57 0.99 -4.04
C THR A 79 -5.95 0.91 -5.43
N GLY A 80 -6.78 0.87 -6.48
CA GLY A 80 -6.31 0.79 -7.87
C GLY A 80 -5.48 2.02 -8.26
N VAL A 81 -6.05 3.22 -8.07
CA VAL A 81 -5.40 4.48 -8.41
C VAL A 81 -4.15 4.73 -7.57
N MET A 82 -4.18 4.41 -6.27
CA MET A 82 -3.02 4.47 -5.39
C MET A 82 -1.84 3.69 -5.96
N ASN A 83 -2.05 2.42 -6.27
CA ASN A 83 -1.00 1.56 -6.80
C ASN A 83 -0.48 2.01 -8.17
N MET A 84 -1.37 2.50 -9.04
CA MET A 84 -0.96 3.06 -10.33
C MET A 84 -0.10 4.31 -10.15
N CYS A 85 -0.55 5.26 -9.33
CA CYS A 85 0.20 6.47 -9.03
C CYS A 85 1.55 6.16 -8.38
N PHE A 86 1.60 5.23 -7.44
CA PHE A 86 2.85 4.82 -6.80
C PHE A 86 3.86 4.24 -7.79
N TYR A 87 3.43 3.34 -8.69
CA TYR A 87 4.33 2.75 -9.68
C TYR A 87 4.79 3.77 -10.72
N GLN A 88 3.92 4.72 -11.10
CA GLN A 88 4.31 5.86 -11.94
C GLN A 88 5.30 6.78 -11.22
N ALA A 89 5.16 6.99 -9.93
CA ALA A 89 6.10 7.77 -9.14
C ALA A 89 7.49 7.11 -9.14
N ILE A 90 7.58 5.85 -8.71
CA ILE A 90 8.88 5.16 -8.55
C ILE A 90 9.55 4.77 -9.87
N SER A 91 8.86 4.91 -11.00
CA SER A 91 9.47 4.84 -12.34
C SER A 91 10.20 6.14 -12.72
N ARG A 92 9.94 7.26 -12.04
CA ARG A 92 10.44 8.61 -12.34
C ARG A 92 11.32 9.18 -11.24
N ILE A 93 11.06 8.84 -9.99
CA ILE A 93 11.80 9.30 -8.81
C ILE A 93 12.33 8.11 -8.02
N PRO A 94 13.39 8.30 -7.21
CA PRO A 94 13.91 7.25 -6.35
C PRO A 94 12.85 6.66 -5.42
N LEU A 95 12.93 5.35 -5.18
CA LEU A 95 11.95 4.60 -4.40
C LEU A 95 11.73 5.20 -3.00
N GLY A 96 12.81 5.53 -2.29
CA GLY A 96 12.71 6.11 -0.94
C GLY A 96 11.96 7.43 -0.91
N VAL A 97 12.14 8.29 -1.93
CA VAL A 97 11.38 9.56 -2.07
C VAL A 97 9.92 9.28 -2.35
N GLY A 98 9.64 8.34 -3.27
CA GLY A 98 8.28 7.93 -3.59
C GLY A 98 7.52 7.44 -2.37
N VAL A 99 8.11 6.52 -1.59
CA VAL A 99 7.53 5.98 -0.34
C VAL A 99 7.32 7.08 0.69
N ALA A 100 8.30 7.98 0.86
CA ALA A 100 8.21 9.08 1.80
C ALA A 100 7.05 10.05 1.48
N LEU A 101 6.90 10.40 0.21
CA LEU A 101 5.81 11.27 -0.23
C LEU A 101 4.45 10.59 -0.15
N GLU A 102 4.36 9.32 -0.53
CA GLU A 102 3.15 8.53 -0.42
C GLU A 102 2.69 8.40 1.03
N PHE A 103 3.64 8.25 1.97
CA PHE A 103 3.35 8.13 3.39
C PHE A 103 2.65 9.35 4.00
N THR A 104 2.67 10.50 3.34
CA THR A 104 1.87 11.68 3.75
C THR A 104 0.38 11.36 3.91
N GLY A 105 -0.13 10.35 3.21
CA GLY A 105 -1.53 9.91 3.30
C GLY A 105 -1.91 9.32 4.67
N PRO A 106 -1.30 8.22 5.11
CA PRO A 106 -1.48 7.65 6.45
C PRO A 106 -1.26 8.68 7.55
N LEU A 107 -0.24 9.54 7.39
CA LEU A 107 0.07 10.59 8.34
C LEU A 107 -1.04 11.63 8.44
N ALA A 108 -1.64 12.03 7.32
CA ALA A 108 -2.79 12.94 7.32
C ALA A 108 -3.99 12.32 8.07
N ILE A 109 -4.26 11.02 7.88
CA ILE A 109 -5.32 10.31 8.63
C ILE A 109 -5.00 10.29 10.13
N ALA A 110 -3.74 10.05 10.52
CA ALA A 110 -3.31 10.10 11.91
C ALA A 110 -3.54 11.48 12.50
N MET A 111 -3.12 12.55 11.79
CA MET A 111 -3.33 13.94 12.22
C MET A 111 -4.81 14.31 12.41
N LEU A 112 -5.66 13.97 11.45
CA LEU A 112 -7.09 14.26 11.51
C LEU A 112 -7.79 13.51 12.65
N GLY A 113 -7.26 12.38 13.07
CA GLY A 113 -7.76 11.60 14.21
C GLY A 113 -7.20 12.04 15.56
N SER A 114 -6.12 12.81 15.58
CA SER A 114 -5.38 13.18 16.78
C SER A 114 -6.10 14.27 17.57
N ARG A 115 -6.19 14.07 18.89
CA ARG A 115 -6.84 15.03 19.81
C ARG A 115 -5.97 15.41 20.99
N ARG A 116 -4.87 14.70 21.21
CA ARG A 116 -3.96 14.93 22.34
C ARG A 116 -2.67 15.56 21.83
N LEU A 117 -2.09 16.48 22.59
CA LEU A 117 -0.81 17.11 22.24
C LEU A 117 0.32 16.09 22.04
N ILE A 118 0.27 14.99 22.77
CA ILE A 118 1.25 13.91 22.63
C ILE A 118 1.18 13.25 21.24
N ASP A 119 0.00 13.15 20.62
CA ASP A 119 -0.16 12.57 19.28
C ASP A 119 0.62 13.41 18.24
N PHE A 120 0.61 14.74 18.39
CA PHE A 120 1.36 15.65 17.51
C PHE A 120 2.87 15.51 17.67
N LEU A 121 3.35 15.16 18.87
CA LEU A 121 4.77 14.86 19.09
C LEU A 121 5.17 13.60 18.30
N TRP A 122 4.37 12.53 18.36
CA TRP A 122 4.64 11.29 17.61
C TRP A 122 4.60 11.53 16.11
N ILE A 123 3.65 12.32 15.63
CA ILE A 123 3.56 12.71 14.22
C ILE A 123 4.80 13.51 13.81
N ALA A 124 5.23 14.49 14.63
CA ALA A 124 6.42 15.27 14.33
C ALA A 124 7.69 14.42 14.30
N LEU A 125 7.82 13.43 15.19
CA LEU A 125 8.92 12.46 15.16
C LEU A 125 8.87 11.59 13.90
N ALA A 126 7.72 11.11 13.51
CA ALA A 126 7.55 10.32 12.28
C ALA A 126 7.90 11.14 11.03
N VAL A 127 7.43 12.40 10.94
CA VAL A 127 7.79 13.32 9.85
C VAL A 127 9.29 13.60 9.85
N GLY A 128 9.87 13.95 11.01
CA GLY A 128 11.30 14.22 11.14
C GLY A 128 12.15 13.01 10.75
N GLY A 129 11.78 11.82 11.22
CA GLY A 129 12.40 10.58 10.84
C GLY A 129 12.31 10.31 9.34
N LEU A 130 11.13 10.51 8.74
CA LEU A 130 10.94 10.35 7.31
C LEU A 130 11.81 11.31 6.49
N LEU A 131 11.89 12.58 6.90
CA LEU A 131 12.76 13.58 6.25
C LEU A 131 14.25 13.20 6.37
N LEU A 132 14.66 12.66 7.52
CA LEU A 132 16.04 12.18 7.72
C LEU A 132 16.36 10.89 6.94
N LEU A 133 15.34 10.06 6.69
CA LEU A 133 15.50 8.84 5.88
C LEU A 133 15.71 9.18 4.40
N LEU A 134 15.19 10.32 3.95
CA LEU A 134 15.38 10.78 2.59
C LEU A 134 16.86 11.13 2.38
N PRO A 135 17.52 10.61 1.33
CA PRO A 135 18.88 10.97 0.97
C PRO A 135 18.92 12.37 0.34
N ILE A 136 18.53 13.41 1.10
CA ILE A 136 18.41 14.80 0.63
C ILE A 136 19.74 15.31 0.07
N HIS A 137 20.88 14.83 0.57
CA HIS A 137 22.21 15.22 0.11
C HIS A 137 22.61 14.61 -1.24
N GLU A 138 21.96 13.52 -1.66
CA GLU A 138 22.21 12.90 -2.96
C GLU A 138 21.34 13.51 -4.07
N PHE A 139 20.34 14.32 -3.71
CA PHE A 139 19.40 14.97 -4.63
C PHE A 139 19.88 16.36 -5.10
N SER A 140 21.14 16.50 -5.49
CA SER A 140 21.59 17.70 -6.19
C SER A 140 21.05 17.84 -7.63
N GLY A 141 20.23 16.88 -8.08
CA GLY A 141 19.51 16.91 -9.34
C GLY A 141 18.02 17.28 -9.16
N ASN A 142 17.43 17.94 -10.14
CA ASN A 142 16.00 18.25 -10.15
C ASN A 142 15.18 16.96 -10.12
N LEU A 143 14.40 16.75 -9.06
CA LEU A 143 13.39 15.68 -9.03
C LEU A 143 12.36 15.92 -10.13
N ASP A 144 11.94 14.88 -10.83
CA ASP A 144 10.84 14.98 -11.78
C ASP A 144 9.55 15.40 -11.05
N PRO A 145 9.02 16.61 -11.32
CA PRO A 145 7.82 17.10 -10.62
C PRO A 145 6.58 16.25 -10.92
N VAL A 146 6.56 15.54 -12.06
CA VAL A 146 5.48 14.61 -12.41
C VAL A 146 5.55 13.39 -11.50
N GLY A 147 6.75 12.86 -11.24
CA GLY A 147 6.95 11.77 -10.30
C GLY A 147 6.54 12.15 -8.87
N VAL A 148 6.87 13.36 -8.42
CA VAL A 148 6.44 13.91 -7.13
C VAL A 148 4.91 14.03 -7.06
N ALA A 149 4.27 14.56 -8.10
CA ALA A 149 2.81 14.69 -8.16
C ALA A 149 2.12 13.32 -8.08
N PHE A 150 2.64 12.30 -8.76
CA PHE A 150 2.15 10.93 -8.67
C PHE A 150 2.32 10.36 -7.26
N ALA A 151 3.45 10.58 -6.59
CA ALA A 151 3.68 10.11 -5.23
C ALA A 151 2.71 10.74 -4.22
N LEU A 152 2.49 12.06 -4.31
CA LEU A 152 1.48 12.76 -3.48
C LEU A 152 0.06 12.29 -3.80
N GLY A 153 -0.25 12.04 -5.08
CA GLY A 153 -1.52 11.46 -5.51
C GLY A 153 -1.74 10.06 -4.95
N ALA A 154 -0.69 9.23 -4.91
CA ALA A 154 -0.71 7.93 -4.24
C ALA A 154 -0.99 8.08 -2.74
N GLY A 155 -0.33 9.01 -2.06
CA GLY A 155 -0.58 9.33 -0.65
C GLY A 155 -2.03 9.75 -0.38
N PHE A 156 -2.59 10.63 -1.19
CA PHE A 156 -4.01 10.99 -1.09
C PHE A 156 -4.93 9.77 -1.26
N CYS A 157 -4.67 8.95 -2.25
CA CYS A 157 -5.44 7.72 -2.48
C CYS A 157 -5.26 6.72 -1.32
N TRP A 158 -4.09 6.68 -0.67
CA TRP A 158 -3.86 5.86 0.51
C TRP A 158 -4.69 6.34 1.70
N ALA A 159 -4.78 7.64 1.92
CA ALA A 159 -5.71 8.18 2.92
C ALA A 159 -7.16 7.77 2.64
N MET A 160 -7.60 7.85 1.39
CA MET A 160 -8.94 7.40 0.97
C MET A 160 -9.13 5.88 1.15
N TYR A 161 -8.11 5.09 0.82
CA TYR A 161 -8.07 3.65 1.07
C TYR A 161 -8.32 3.33 2.56
N ILE A 162 -7.62 3.99 3.48
CA ILE A 162 -7.80 3.80 4.93
C ILE A 162 -9.23 4.19 5.34
N PHE A 163 -9.70 5.34 4.88
CA PHE A 163 -11.02 5.86 5.23
C PHE A 163 -12.18 5.00 4.71
N PHE A 164 -12.15 4.64 3.44
CA PHE A 164 -13.18 3.78 2.85
C PHE A 164 -13.00 2.31 3.19
N GLY A 165 -11.75 1.85 3.37
CA GLY A 165 -11.43 0.50 3.80
C GLY A 165 -12.03 0.16 5.16
N LYS A 166 -12.00 1.09 6.12
CA LYS A 166 -12.68 0.94 7.41
C LYS A 166 -14.19 0.69 7.23
N ARG A 167 -14.83 1.49 6.37
CA ARG A 167 -16.27 1.37 6.09
C ARG A 167 -16.60 0.09 5.32
N ALA A 168 -15.82 -0.23 4.33
CA ALA A 168 -15.96 -1.43 3.51
C ALA A 168 -15.75 -2.70 4.35
N GLY A 169 -14.73 -2.71 5.23
CA GLY A 169 -14.47 -3.82 6.14
C GLY A 169 -15.63 -4.09 7.10
N ASN A 170 -16.24 -3.02 7.64
CA ASN A 170 -17.41 -3.14 8.49
C ASN A 170 -18.67 -3.60 7.72
N ALA A 171 -18.77 -3.27 6.43
CA ALA A 171 -19.90 -3.63 5.58
C ALA A 171 -19.91 -5.11 5.17
N GLY A 172 -18.78 -5.63 4.71
CA GLY A 172 -18.73 -6.97 4.13
C GLY A 172 -17.48 -7.79 4.50
N GLY A 173 -16.59 -7.25 5.33
CA GLY A 173 -15.36 -7.95 5.75
C GLY A 173 -14.50 -8.37 4.56
N GLY A 174 -14.16 -9.68 4.49
CA GLY A 174 -13.35 -10.22 3.39
C GLY A 174 -14.00 -10.09 2.01
N ALA A 175 -15.34 -10.14 1.91
CA ALA A 175 -16.03 -9.90 0.65
C ALA A 175 -15.77 -8.50 0.09
N SER A 176 -15.63 -7.49 0.95
CA SER A 176 -15.30 -6.12 0.55
C SER A 176 -13.90 -6.02 -0.05
N VAL A 177 -12.91 -6.78 0.48
CA VAL A 177 -11.55 -6.83 -0.09
C VAL A 177 -11.59 -7.38 -1.51
N SER A 178 -12.22 -8.55 -1.67
CA SER A 178 -12.32 -9.21 -2.98
C SER A 178 -13.03 -8.34 -4.01
N LEU A 179 -14.18 -7.77 -3.65
CA LEU A 179 -14.94 -6.88 -4.54
C LEU A 179 -14.19 -5.59 -4.84
N GLY A 180 -13.53 -5.00 -3.84
CA GLY A 180 -12.68 -3.83 -4.02
C GLY A 180 -11.51 -4.11 -4.96
N MET A 181 -10.85 -5.27 -4.82
CA MET A 181 -9.79 -5.67 -5.75
C MET A 181 -10.28 -5.83 -7.19
N ILE A 182 -11.48 -6.38 -7.38
CA ILE A 182 -12.11 -6.45 -8.72
C ILE A 182 -12.31 -5.05 -9.28
N VAL A 183 -12.89 -4.14 -8.49
CA VAL A 183 -13.11 -2.75 -8.91
C VAL A 183 -11.78 -2.07 -9.27
N GLY A 184 -10.76 -2.19 -8.41
CA GLY A 184 -9.43 -1.66 -8.68
C GLY A 184 -8.79 -2.24 -9.92
N ALA A 185 -8.84 -3.58 -10.08
CA ALA A 185 -8.33 -4.25 -11.26
C ALA A 185 -9.05 -3.80 -12.55
N CYS A 186 -10.38 -3.74 -12.54
CA CYS A 186 -11.16 -3.27 -13.69
C CYS A 186 -10.87 -1.80 -14.04
N ALA A 187 -10.60 -0.96 -13.05
CA ALA A 187 -10.27 0.46 -13.28
C ALA A 187 -8.89 0.63 -13.91
N ILE A 188 -7.91 -0.21 -13.54
CA ILE A 188 -6.51 -0.07 -13.97
C ILE A 188 -6.20 -0.92 -15.21
N LEU A 189 -6.92 -2.02 -15.44
CA LEU A 189 -6.69 -2.92 -16.57
C LEU A 189 -6.64 -2.23 -17.94
N PRO A 190 -7.53 -1.27 -18.27
CA PRO A 190 -7.47 -0.56 -19.56
C PRO A 190 -6.13 0.16 -19.79
N PHE A 191 -5.56 0.76 -18.74
CA PHE A 191 -4.26 1.45 -18.82
C PHE A 191 -3.12 0.46 -19.05
N GLY A 192 -3.14 -0.69 -18.37
CA GLY A 192 -2.14 -1.75 -18.58
C GLY A 192 -2.20 -2.33 -19.98
N VAL A 193 -3.40 -2.59 -20.51
CA VAL A 193 -3.58 -3.07 -21.89
C VAL A 193 -3.14 -2.01 -22.90
N ALA A 194 -3.44 -0.73 -22.66
CA ALA A 194 -3.04 0.35 -23.56
C ALA A 194 -1.51 0.54 -23.61
N SER A 195 -0.80 0.30 -22.48
CA SER A 195 0.65 0.48 -22.40
C SER A 195 1.45 -0.70 -22.95
N ALA A 196 1.08 -1.93 -22.63
CA ALA A 196 1.86 -3.13 -22.96
C ALA A 196 1.20 -4.05 -24.02
N GLY A 197 -0.07 -3.83 -24.35
CA GLY A 197 -0.79 -4.66 -25.32
C GLY A 197 -0.81 -6.13 -24.90
N THR A 198 -0.58 -7.02 -25.88
CA THR A 198 -0.57 -8.47 -25.64
C THR A 198 0.67 -8.98 -24.92
N SER A 199 1.77 -8.20 -24.87
CA SER A 199 3.02 -8.60 -24.21
C SER A 199 2.84 -8.83 -22.72
N MET A 200 1.88 -8.17 -22.08
CA MET A 200 1.56 -8.38 -20.67
C MET A 200 1.10 -9.83 -20.36
N PHE A 201 0.58 -10.55 -21.33
CA PHE A 201 0.10 -11.92 -21.17
C PHE A 201 1.13 -12.97 -21.58
N SER A 202 2.42 -12.60 -21.74
CA SER A 202 3.48 -13.54 -22.09
C SER A 202 3.74 -14.53 -20.96
N MET A 203 4.09 -15.78 -21.32
CA MET A 203 4.35 -16.85 -20.34
C MET A 203 5.53 -16.58 -19.42
N SER A 204 6.44 -15.68 -19.79
CA SER A 204 7.55 -15.24 -18.94
C SER A 204 7.10 -14.26 -17.85
N VAL A 205 6.05 -13.46 -18.11
CA VAL A 205 5.54 -12.42 -17.20
C VAL A 205 4.48 -12.98 -16.24
N LEU A 206 3.60 -13.86 -16.71
CA LEU A 206 2.44 -14.33 -15.93
C LEU A 206 2.82 -14.97 -14.58
N PRO A 207 3.85 -15.84 -14.44
CA PRO A 207 4.23 -16.38 -13.13
C PRO A 207 4.69 -15.32 -12.15
N LEU A 208 5.50 -14.35 -12.61
CA LEU A 208 5.97 -13.24 -11.79
C LEU A 208 4.82 -12.33 -11.38
N ALA A 209 3.90 -12.03 -12.31
CA ALA A 209 2.72 -11.23 -12.03
C ALA A 209 1.77 -11.95 -11.04
N LEU A 210 1.65 -13.26 -11.09
CA LEU A 210 0.90 -14.04 -10.11
C LEU A 210 1.53 -13.95 -8.72
N LEU A 211 2.85 -14.12 -8.60
CA LEU A 211 3.57 -13.94 -7.33
C LEU A 211 3.36 -12.54 -6.77
N LEU A 212 3.50 -11.50 -7.60
CA LEU A 212 3.21 -10.12 -7.22
C LEU A 212 1.74 -9.96 -6.79
N GLY A 213 0.80 -10.53 -7.53
CA GLY A 213 -0.62 -10.50 -7.19
C GLY A 213 -0.91 -11.08 -5.81
N VAL A 214 -0.26 -12.18 -5.46
CA VAL A 214 -0.44 -12.84 -4.14
C VAL A 214 0.26 -12.05 -3.04
N PHE A 215 1.59 -11.89 -3.13
CA PHE A 215 2.40 -11.39 -2.01
C PHE A 215 2.41 -9.87 -1.88
N SER A 216 2.23 -9.13 -2.97
CA SER A 216 2.18 -7.67 -2.94
C SER A 216 0.75 -7.12 -2.84
N SER A 217 -0.29 -7.93 -3.02
CA SER A 217 -1.66 -7.42 -3.06
C SER A 217 -2.67 -8.30 -2.33
N ALA A 218 -2.90 -9.55 -2.75
CA ALA A 218 -3.97 -10.39 -2.18
C ALA A 218 -3.77 -10.62 -0.68
N LEU A 219 -2.58 -11.04 -0.27
CA LEU A 219 -2.22 -11.29 1.11
C LEU A 219 -2.23 -9.99 1.93
N PRO A 220 -1.47 -8.93 1.56
CA PRO A 220 -1.43 -7.71 2.35
C PRO A 220 -2.80 -7.06 2.54
N TYR A 221 -3.51 -6.76 1.46
CA TYR A 221 -4.81 -6.09 1.58
C TYR A 221 -5.86 -6.95 2.30
N GLY A 222 -5.73 -8.29 2.21
CA GLY A 222 -6.54 -9.21 2.99
C GLY A 222 -6.28 -9.10 4.49
N LEU A 223 -5.02 -8.98 4.90
CA LEU A 223 -4.63 -8.81 6.30
C LEU A 223 -4.98 -7.40 6.83
N GLU A 224 -4.70 -6.37 6.04
CA GLU A 224 -4.94 -4.98 6.39
C GLU A 224 -6.43 -4.68 6.61
N ILE A 225 -7.33 -5.21 5.79
CA ILE A 225 -8.76 -4.99 6.00
C ILE A 225 -9.25 -5.62 7.31
N VAL A 226 -8.66 -6.76 7.71
CA VAL A 226 -8.96 -7.39 9.01
C VAL A 226 -8.49 -6.48 10.14
N ALA A 227 -7.28 -5.93 10.03
CA ALA A 227 -6.74 -4.99 11.00
C ALA A 227 -7.54 -3.67 11.03
N LEU A 228 -7.85 -3.08 9.87
CA LEU A 228 -8.69 -1.88 9.74
C LEU A 228 -10.08 -2.04 10.36
N LYS A 229 -10.65 -3.23 10.29
CA LYS A 229 -11.94 -3.53 10.93
C LYS A 229 -11.85 -3.47 12.44
N GLN A 230 -10.73 -3.91 13.02
CA GLN A 230 -10.54 -4.01 14.45
C GLN A 230 -9.95 -2.74 15.07
N LEU A 231 -9.05 -2.06 14.36
CA LEU A 231 -8.37 -0.87 14.82
C LEU A 231 -9.09 0.43 14.42
N PRO A 232 -8.97 1.51 15.20
CA PRO A 232 -9.28 2.87 14.74
C PRO A 232 -8.41 3.23 13.53
N ALA A 233 -8.95 4.00 12.57
CA ALA A 233 -8.19 4.41 11.38
C ALA A 233 -6.93 5.23 11.74
N GLN A 234 -6.98 6.03 12.81
CA GLN A 234 -5.83 6.75 13.35
C GLN A 234 -4.71 5.79 13.79
N THR A 235 -5.05 4.79 14.63
CA THR A 235 -4.08 3.79 15.10
C THR A 235 -3.49 2.99 13.94
N PHE A 236 -4.32 2.65 12.95
CA PHE A 236 -3.86 2.01 11.73
C PHE A 236 -2.84 2.89 10.98
N GLY A 237 -3.15 4.18 10.78
CA GLY A 237 -2.24 5.13 10.12
C GLY A 237 -0.90 5.30 10.85
N ILE A 238 -0.93 5.34 12.19
CA ILE A 238 0.29 5.39 13.01
C ILE A 238 1.11 4.10 12.86
N LEU A 239 0.47 2.92 12.90
CA LEU A 239 1.19 1.65 12.71
C LEU A 239 1.77 1.52 11.31
N MET A 240 1.12 2.08 10.28
CA MET A 240 1.66 2.14 8.93
C MET A 240 2.94 2.98 8.83
N SER A 241 3.26 3.86 9.81
CA SER A 241 4.54 4.58 9.84
C SER A 241 5.77 3.66 9.98
N MET A 242 5.56 2.42 10.41
CA MET A 242 6.62 1.41 10.41
C MET A 242 6.98 0.91 9.00
N GLU A 243 6.17 1.18 7.98
CA GLU A 243 6.42 0.70 6.62
C GLU A 243 7.75 1.19 6.02
N PRO A 244 8.13 2.48 6.10
CA PRO A 244 9.45 2.94 5.67
C PRO A 244 10.61 2.25 6.43
N VAL A 245 10.39 1.92 7.71
CA VAL A 245 11.39 1.20 8.53
C VAL A 245 11.59 -0.22 8.00
N LEU A 246 10.49 -0.93 7.75
CA LEU A 246 10.54 -2.28 7.19
C LEU A 246 11.08 -2.28 5.75
N ALA A 247 10.80 -1.22 4.97
CA ALA A 247 11.41 -1.02 3.65
C ALA A 247 12.92 -0.90 3.74
N ALA A 248 13.43 -0.05 4.65
CA ALA A 248 14.86 0.13 4.86
C ALA A 248 15.54 -1.16 5.35
N LEU A 249 14.93 -1.89 6.29
CA LEU A 249 15.43 -3.18 6.74
C LEU A 249 15.45 -4.22 5.61
N SER A 250 14.43 -4.23 4.75
CA SER A 250 14.40 -5.10 3.57
C SER A 250 15.51 -4.75 2.58
N GLY A 251 15.81 -3.45 2.40
CA GLY A 251 16.94 -2.98 1.59
C GLY A 251 18.28 -3.52 2.10
N ILE A 252 18.50 -3.47 3.43
CA ILE A 252 19.70 -4.04 4.04
C ILE A 252 19.80 -5.55 3.78
N ILE A 253 18.72 -6.28 4.04
CA ILE A 253 18.72 -7.76 4.01
C ILE A 253 18.79 -8.31 2.58
N PHE A 254 18.01 -7.75 1.65
CA PHE A 254 17.84 -8.31 0.31
C PHE A 254 18.69 -7.62 -0.76
N LEU A 255 19.01 -6.32 -0.58
CA LEU A 255 19.77 -5.54 -1.56
C LEU A 255 21.20 -5.23 -1.08
N GLY A 256 21.56 -5.59 0.18
CA GLY A 256 22.86 -5.30 0.74
C GLY A 256 23.12 -3.81 0.98
N GLU A 257 22.08 -3.00 1.06
CA GLU A 257 22.18 -1.56 1.29
C GLU A 257 22.79 -1.29 2.68
N GLN A 258 23.64 -0.26 2.77
CA GLN A 258 24.21 0.18 4.04
C GLN A 258 23.56 1.48 4.47
N LEU A 259 23.03 1.51 5.69
CA LEU A 259 22.44 2.72 6.24
C LEU A 259 23.52 3.57 6.93
N ASN A 260 23.51 4.86 6.68
CA ASN A 260 24.31 5.83 7.41
C ASN A 260 23.71 6.13 8.79
N VAL A 261 24.47 6.81 9.65
CA VAL A 261 24.05 7.13 11.03
C VAL A 261 22.76 7.95 11.06
N ALA A 262 22.59 8.89 10.13
CA ALA A 262 21.37 9.71 10.05
C ALA A 262 20.13 8.85 9.75
N GLN A 263 20.26 7.85 8.89
CA GLN A 263 19.18 6.91 8.56
C GLN A 263 18.83 6.01 9.75
N TRP A 264 19.82 5.56 10.55
CA TRP A 264 19.55 4.83 11.80
C TRP A 264 18.80 5.69 12.82
N VAL A 265 19.18 6.97 12.97
CA VAL A 265 18.44 7.93 13.82
C VAL A 265 17.01 8.14 13.28
N ALA A 266 16.87 8.24 11.96
CA ALA A 266 15.55 8.34 11.30
C ALA A 266 14.64 7.16 11.65
N LEU A 267 15.16 5.93 11.52
CA LEU A 267 14.42 4.72 11.87
C LEU A 267 14.00 4.73 13.35
N ALA A 268 14.91 5.14 14.25
CA ALA A 268 14.60 5.25 15.67
C ALA A 268 13.46 6.28 15.92
N CYS A 269 13.50 7.44 15.26
CA CYS A 269 12.44 8.46 15.38
C CYS A 269 11.06 7.98 14.86
N ILE A 270 11.04 7.07 13.87
CA ILE A 270 9.80 6.53 13.33
C ILE A 270 9.21 5.43 14.24
N ILE A 271 10.08 4.65 14.91
CA ILE A 271 9.65 3.52 15.77
C ILE A 271 9.10 4.00 17.11
N VAL A 272 9.60 5.12 17.65
CA VAL A 272 9.21 5.67 18.95
C VAL A 272 7.86 6.34 18.89
#